data_f0d040cc93adb031f6dae851ef93baa4
#
_entry.id   f0d040cc93adb031f6dae851ef93baa4
#
_cell.length_a   1.000
_cell.length_b   1.000
_cell.length_c   1.000
_cell.angle_alpha   90.00
_cell.angle_beta   90.00
_cell.angle_gamma   90.00
#
_symmetry.space_group_name_H-M   'P 1'
#
loop_
_entity.id
_entity.type
_entity.pdbx_description
1 polymer ?
#
loop_
_entity_poly.entity_id
_entity_poly.type
_entity_poly.pdbx_seq_one_letter_code
_entity_poly.pdbx_strand_id
1 'polypeptide(L)'
;MSGDKAPALVSSQADLIPYNVSDASPVDPKSKKGYQERFIHSEIYKRFPHVNSVVHSHSEAVLPYTMSGVPMRPTFHIAGFLGPHVPTFDIKPLYKPEDQQDMLVNSQFLGSSLASKFSAEGSPNQARNVVLMTSHGFTTVGTSIQQAVYRAIYTHANANVQTNALLIRNASMNLGSGSSTTSPLEDMRYLDDDQVAGSLSMNDASQDRPWALWVREVEASPLYSKSSSRALVVDKRFLF
;
A
#
# COMPACT_ATOMS: atom_id res chain seq x y z
N MET A 1 -14.85 -8.07 1.06
CA MET A 1 -14.27 -7.45 2.29
C MET A 1 -15.04 -7.93 3.50
N SER A 2 -14.42 -8.04 4.68
CA SER A 2 -15.20 -8.38 5.88
C SER A 2 -16.09 -7.20 6.27
N GLY A 3 -17.30 -7.50 6.82
CA GLY A 3 -18.23 -6.45 7.23
C GLY A 3 -17.96 -5.89 8.62
N ASP A 4 -17.44 -6.74 9.52
CA ASP A 4 -17.32 -6.43 10.96
C ASP A 4 -16.21 -7.24 11.66
N LYS A 5 -15.43 -8.03 10.92
CA LYS A 5 -14.37 -8.86 11.49
C LYS A 5 -12.98 -8.30 11.19
N ALA A 6 -12.11 -8.31 12.19
CA ALA A 6 -10.69 -8.12 11.98
C ALA A 6 -10.14 -9.23 11.06
N PRO A 7 -9.08 -8.95 10.27
CA PRO A 7 -8.55 -9.93 9.32
C PRO A 7 -8.25 -11.31 9.92
N ALA A 8 -7.69 -11.36 11.13
CA ALA A 8 -7.40 -12.62 11.83
C ALA A 8 -8.66 -13.43 12.23
N LEU A 9 -9.83 -12.79 12.25
CA LEU A 9 -11.10 -13.43 12.63
C LEU A 9 -11.93 -13.87 11.42
N VAL A 10 -11.47 -13.56 10.20
CA VAL A 10 -12.08 -14.07 8.97
C VAL A 10 -11.77 -15.56 8.85
N SER A 11 -12.80 -16.40 8.89
CA SER A 11 -12.64 -17.85 8.89
C SER A 11 -13.16 -18.53 7.63
N SER A 12 -13.99 -17.85 6.88
CA SER A 12 -14.60 -18.40 5.67
C SER A 12 -15.02 -17.30 4.69
N GLN A 13 -15.37 -17.70 3.49
CA GLN A 13 -15.92 -16.79 2.48
C GLN A 13 -17.25 -16.14 2.93
N ALA A 14 -18.02 -16.82 3.80
CA ALA A 14 -19.27 -16.28 4.34
C ALA A 14 -19.05 -15.02 5.23
N ASP A 15 -17.82 -14.80 5.70
CA ASP A 15 -17.45 -13.61 6.46
C ASP A 15 -17.17 -12.40 5.56
N LEU A 16 -17.09 -12.60 4.24
CA LEU A 16 -16.77 -11.58 3.28
C LEU A 16 -18.02 -11.06 2.59
N ILE A 17 -18.11 -9.75 2.44
CA ILE A 17 -19.18 -9.08 1.70
C ILE A 17 -18.65 -8.75 0.30
N PRO A 18 -19.25 -9.29 -0.77
CA PRO A 18 -18.95 -8.87 -2.13
C PRO A 18 -19.59 -7.50 -2.43
N TYR A 19 -18.81 -6.64 -3.11
CA TYR A 19 -19.24 -5.29 -3.52
C TYR A 19 -19.17 -5.12 -5.03
N ASN A 20 -20.09 -4.34 -5.58
CA ASN A 20 -20.05 -3.89 -6.97
C ASN A 20 -18.89 -2.90 -7.16
N VAL A 21 -18.07 -3.12 -8.18
CA VAL A 21 -16.97 -2.20 -8.51
C VAL A 21 -17.51 -0.84 -8.98
N SER A 22 -18.67 -0.81 -9.60
CA SER A 22 -19.27 0.40 -10.19
C SER A 22 -19.55 1.51 -9.17
N ASP A 23 -20.03 1.14 -7.97
CA ASP A 23 -20.53 2.10 -6.98
C ASP A 23 -20.19 1.74 -5.52
N ALA A 24 -19.46 0.65 -5.32
CA ALA A 24 -19.14 0.10 -4.00
C ALA A 24 -20.36 -0.30 -3.16
N SER A 25 -21.52 -0.51 -3.78
CA SER A 25 -22.69 -1.10 -3.11
C SER A 25 -22.47 -2.58 -2.85
N PRO A 26 -22.98 -3.15 -1.73
CA PRO A 26 -22.93 -4.58 -1.54
C PRO A 26 -23.80 -5.28 -2.60
N VAL A 27 -23.35 -6.45 -3.08
CA VAL A 27 -24.09 -7.26 -4.05
C VAL A 27 -25.41 -7.75 -3.45
N ASP A 28 -25.39 -8.17 -2.19
CA ASP A 28 -26.61 -8.44 -1.42
C ASP A 28 -26.99 -7.19 -0.61
N PRO A 29 -28.15 -6.53 -0.93
CA PRO A 29 -28.59 -5.35 -0.18
C PRO A 29 -28.92 -5.62 1.29
N LYS A 30 -29.09 -6.89 1.68
CA LYS A 30 -29.31 -7.30 3.06
C LYS A 30 -28.01 -7.54 3.85
N SER A 31 -26.83 -7.41 3.20
CA SER A 31 -25.54 -7.52 3.85
C SER A 31 -25.40 -6.54 5.00
N LYS A 32 -24.57 -6.91 5.99
CA LYS A 32 -24.19 -6.01 7.08
C LYS A 32 -23.64 -4.69 6.52
N LYS A 33 -23.69 -3.63 7.35
CA LYS A 33 -23.05 -2.35 7.03
C LYS A 33 -21.60 -2.59 6.64
N GLY A 34 -21.24 -2.23 5.43
CA GLY A 34 -19.93 -2.51 4.88
C GLY A 34 -18.83 -1.62 5.44
N TYR A 35 -17.59 -2.03 5.16
CA TYR A 35 -16.39 -1.25 5.46
C TYR A 35 -16.45 0.13 4.78
N GLN A 36 -16.16 1.19 5.54
CA GLN A 36 -16.35 2.57 5.04
C GLN A 36 -15.41 2.88 3.89
N GLU A 37 -14.14 2.47 3.98
CA GLU A 37 -13.12 2.76 2.99
C GLU A 37 -13.09 1.79 1.79
N ARG A 38 -14.17 1.07 1.54
CA ARG A 38 -14.33 0.23 0.33
C ARG A 38 -14.16 1.01 -0.97
N PHE A 39 -14.34 2.33 -0.93
CA PHE A 39 -14.13 3.22 -2.07
C PHE A 39 -12.65 3.35 -2.50
N ILE A 40 -11.69 3.12 -1.59
CA ILE A 40 -10.28 2.97 -1.97
C ILE A 40 -10.15 1.88 -3.03
N HIS A 41 -10.79 0.73 -2.79
CA HIS A 41 -10.69 -0.44 -3.66
C HIS A 41 -11.50 -0.26 -4.94
N SER A 42 -12.80 0.09 -4.84
CA SER A 42 -13.69 0.17 -6.00
C SER A 42 -13.20 1.18 -7.04
N GLU A 43 -12.77 2.36 -6.63
CA GLU A 43 -12.36 3.40 -7.56
C GLU A 43 -11.00 3.09 -8.23
N ILE A 44 -10.10 2.38 -7.55
CA ILE A 44 -8.86 1.89 -8.15
C ILE A 44 -9.17 0.81 -9.19
N TYR A 45 -10.02 -0.18 -8.88
CA TYR A 45 -10.40 -1.22 -9.84
C TYR A 45 -11.15 -0.65 -11.05
N LYS A 46 -12.00 0.34 -10.82
CA LYS A 46 -12.73 1.04 -11.88
C LYS A 46 -11.80 1.78 -12.83
N ARG A 47 -10.79 2.45 -12.27
CA ARG A 47 -9.83 3.24 -13.03
C ARG A 47 -8.81 2.37 -13.76
N PHE A 48 -8.37 1.26 -13.15
CA PHE A 48 -7.31 0.40 -13.65
C PHE A 48 -7.78 -1.06 -13.75
N PRO A 49 -8.43 -1.46 -14.87
CA PRO A 49 -9.02 -2.79 -15.03
C PRO A 49 -8.04 -3.97 -14.94
N HIS A 50 -6.72 -3.72 -15.08
CA HIS A 50 -5.67 -4.74 -14.93
C HIS A 50 -5.26 -4.95 -13.46
N VAL A 51 -5.61 -4.05 -12.56
CA VAL A 51 -5.40 -4.24 -11.12
C VAL A 51 -6.42 -5.25 -10.59
N ASN A 52 -5.92 -6.30 -9.93
CA ASN A 52 -6.75 -7.37 -9.37
C ASN A 52 -6.68 -7.44 -7.85
N SER A 53 -5.80 -6.67 -7.22
CA SER A 53 -5.67 -6.61 -5.76
C SER A 53 -5.21 -5.25 -5.30
N VAL A 54 -5.81 -4.79 -4.20
CA VAL A 54 -5.48 -3.52 -3.53
C VAL A 54 -5.30 -3.82 -2.05
N VAL A 55 -4.21 -3.34 -1.47
CA VAL A 55 -3.97 -3.36 -0.02
C VAL A 55 -3.88 -1.93 0.48
N HIS A 56 -4.68 -1.61 1.50
CA HIS A 56 -4.58 -0.38 2.28
C HIS A 56 -4.06 -0.73 3.68
N SER A 57 -3.15 0.09 4.21
CA SER A 57 -2.49 -0.19 5.49
C SER A 57 -2.14 1.10 6.25
N HIS A 58 -2.38 1.08 7.56
CA HIS A 58 -2.00 2.14 8.52
C HIS A 58 -0.62 1.85 9.13
N SER A 59 0.36 1.47 8.32
CA SER A 59 1.70 1.10 8.78
C SER A 59 2.40 2.21 9.54
N GLU A 60 2.73 1.97 10.80
CA GLU A 60 3.43 2.93 11.67
C GLU A 60 4.80 3.33 11.12
N ALA A 61 5.51 2.43 10.43
CA ALA A 61 6.78 2.75 9.80
C ALA A 61 6.64 3.72 8.61
N VAL A 62 5.50 3.67 7.91
CA VAL A 62 5.23 4.50 6.72
C VAL A 62 4.66 5.87 7.11
N LEU A 63 3.88 5.94 8.19
CA LEU A 63 3.23 7.19 8.64
C LEU A 63 4.17 8.40 8.71
N PRO A 64 5.42 8.32 9.25
CA PRO A 64 6.33 9.46 9.28
C PRO A 64 6.60 10.07 7.90
N TYR A 65 6.66 9.25 6.84
CA TYR A 65 6.88 9.73 5.47
C TYR A 65 5.67 10.45 4.86
N THR A 66 4.48 10.27 5.45
CA THR A 66 3.28 10.94 4.98
C THR A 66 3.14 12.37 5.51
N MET A 67 3.94 12.75 6.54
CA MET A 67 3.77 14.02 7.25
C MET A 67 5.08 14.80 7.52
N SER A 68 6.23 14.15 7.44
CA SER A 68 7.52 14.80 7.78
C SER A 68 8.09 15.69 6.70
N GLY A 69 7.55 15.64 5.48
CA GLY A 69 8.14 16.29 4.31
C GLY A 69 9.34 15.53 3.72
N VAL A 70 9.79 14.45 4.35
CA VAL A 70 10.85 13.57 3.82
C VAL A 70 10.23 12.62 2.78
N PRO A 71 10.66 12.65 1.51
CA PRO A 71 10.10 11.76 0.50
C PRO A 71 10.51 10.31 0.76
N MET A 72 9.54 9.38 0.61
CA MET A 72 9.86 7.96 0.56
C MET A 72 10.51 7.63 -0.78
N ARG A 73 11.67 6.95 -0.74
CA ARG A 73 12.44 6.55 -1.92
C ARG A 73 12.87 5.08 -1.80
N PRO A 74 13.10 4.38 -2.91
CA PRO A 74 13.60 3.01 -2.89
C PRO A 74 15.04 2.99 -2.37
N THR A 75 15.27 2.28 -1.25
CA THR A 75 16.58 2.27 -0.55
C THR A 75 17.37 1.00 -0.77
N PHE A 76 16.75 -0.08 -1.23
CA PHE A 76 17.39 -1.38 -1.39
C PHE A 76 16.75 -2.20 -2.53
N HIS A 77 17.42 -3.26 -2.96
CA HIS A 77 17.11 -4.04 -4.17
C HIS A 77 15.70 -4.66 -4.22
N ILE A 78 14.95 -4.73 -3.11
CA ILE A 78 13.57 -5.24 -3.10
C ILE A 78 12.56 -4.10 -3.27
N ALA A 79 12.98 -2.85 -3.21
CA ALA A 79 12.07 -1.70 -3.18
C ALA A 79 11.84 -1.03 -4.54
N GLY A 80 12.29 -1.62 -5.65
CA GLY A 80 12.14 -1.02 -6.99
C GLY A 80 10.70 -0.77 -7.43
N PHE A 81 9.74 -1.55 -6.92
CA PHE A 81 8.31 -1.34 -7.19
C PHE A 81 7.78 0.00 -6.69
N LEU A 82 8.46 0.68 -5.76
CA LEU A 82 8.12 2.03 -5.31
C LEU A 82 8.28 3.07 -6.42
N GLY A 83 9.15 2.78 -7.41
CA GLY A 83 9.52 3.76 -8.42
C GLY A 83 10.41 4.88 -7.86
N PRO A 84 10.85 5.80 -8.71
CA PRO A 84 11.74 6.90 -8.29
C PRO A 84 11.03 7.92 -7.39
N HIS A 85 9.71 7.96 -7.43
CA HIS A 85 8.87 8.88 -6.66
C HIS A 85 7.60 8.19 -6.20
N VAL A 86 7.35 8.24 -4.88
CA VAL A 86 6.11 7.75 -4.25
C VAL A 86 5.23 8.97 -3.96
N PRO A 87 4.08 9.13 -4.65
CA PRO A 87 3.20 10.27 -4.44
C PRO A 87 2.47 10.19 -3.11
N THR A 88 2.09 11.34 -2.58
CA THR A 88 1.25 11.46 -1.40
C THR A 88 -0.13 12.03 -1.77
N PHE A 89 -1.16 11.37 -1.29
CA PHE A 89 -2.54 11.84 -1.35
C PHE A 89 -2.87 12.60 -0.07
N ASP A 90 -3.19 13.88 -0.20
CA ASP A 90 -3.75 14.69 0.88
C ASP A 90 -5.26 14.85 0.67
N ILE A 91 -6.03 14.36 1.61
CA ILE A 91 -7.50 14.42 1.60
C ILE A 91 -8.02 15.78 2.04
N LYS A 92 -7.24 16.54 2.82
CA LYS A 92 -7.67 17.78 3.46
C LYS A 92 -8.25 18.83 2.50
N PRO A 93 -7.63 19.10 1.33
CA PRO A 93 -8.17 20.07 0.37
C PRO A 93 -9.49 19.65 -0.29
N LEU A 94 -9.91 18.41 -0.13
CA LEU A 94 -11.11 17.84 -0.75
C LEU A 94 -12.33 17.94 0.15
N TYR A 95 -12.15 18.26 1.43
CA TYR A 95 -13.24 18.43 2.37
C TYR A 95 -13.99 19.75 2.13
N LYS A 96 -15.31 19.64 2.25
CA LYS A 96 -16.19 20.80 2.37
C LYS A 96 -16.30 21.25 3.84
N PRO A 97 -16.75 22.48 4.10
CA PRO A 97 -16.88 22.97 5.48
C PRO A 97 -17.77 22.12 6.40
N GLU A 98 -18.78 21.45 5.81
CA GLU A 98 -19.74 20.60 6.51
C GLU A 98 -19.28 19.13 6.69
N ASP A 99 -18.20 18.73 6.03
CA ASP A 99 -17.73 17.34 6.09
C ASP A 99 -17.10 17.01 7.44
N GLN A 100 -17.34 15.77 7.90
CA GLN A 100 -16.59 15.21 9.01
C GLN A 100 -15.15 14.91 8.53
N GLN A 101 -14.17 15.62 9.07
CA GLN A 101 -12.77 15.50 8.67
C GLN A 101 -12.07 14.34 9.40
N ASP A 102 -12.58 13.13 9.23
CA ASP A 102 -12.10 11.89 9.86
C ASP A 102 -11.00 11.17 9.08
N MET A 103 -10.57 11.75 7.96
CA MET A 103 -9.53 11.24 7.03
C MET A 103 -9.91 9.96 6.29
N LEU A 104 -11.13 9.45 6.46
CA LEU A 104 -11.58 8.24 5.77
C LEU A 104 -11.94 8.50 4.30
N VAL A 105 -11.50 7.62 3.43
CA VAL A 105 -11.89 7.62 2.01
C VAL A 105 -13.24 6.92 1.85
N ASN A 106 -14.30 7.58 2.29
CA ASN A 106 -15.64 7.02 2.49
C ASN A 106 -16.66 7.36 1.38
N SER A 107 -16.20 7.89 0.25
CA SER A 107 -17.04 8.24 -0.90
C SER A 107 -16.36 7.95 -2.23
N GLN A 108 -17.16 7.83 -3.30
CA GLN A 108 -16.64 7.67 -4.67
C GLN A 108 -15.73 8.84 -5.09
N PHE A 109 -16.09 10.06 -4.71
CA PHE A 109 -15.29 11.25 -5.00
C PHE A 109 -13.89 11.16 -4.38
N LEU A 110 -13.80 10.85 -3.09
CA LEU A 110 -12.53 10.72 -2.39
C LEU A 110 -11.72 9.52 -2.90
N GLY A 111 -12.38 8.38 -3.17
CA GLY A 111 -11.75 7.20 -3.76
C GLY A 111 -11.20 7.47 -5.17
N SER A 112 -11.95 8.17 -6.01
CA SER A 112 -11.51 8.56 -7.36
C SER A 112 -10.32 9.52 -7.30
N SER A 113 -10.33 10.46 -6.36
CA SER A 113 -9.23 11.40 -6.12
C SER A 113 -7.97 10.66 -5.69
N LEU A 114 -8.06 9.69 -4.77
CA LEU A 114 -6.95 8.81 -4.39
C LEU A 114 -6.47 7.98 -5.59
N ALA A 115 -7.39 7.33 -6.33
CA ALA A 115 -7.06 6.51 -7.49
C ALA A 115 -6.29 7.31 -8.57
N SER A 116 -6.58 8.60 -8.73
CA SER A 116 -5.86 9.45 -9.68
C SER A 116 -4.37 9.59 -9.38
N LYS A 117 -3.94 9.45 -8.11
CA LYS A 117 -2.53 9.54 -7.70
C LYS A 117 -1.68 8.36 -8.17
N PHE A 118 -2.30 7.25 -8.57
CA PHE A 118 -1.59 6.13 -9.19
C PHE A 118 -1.21 6.38 -10.65
N SER A 119 -1.76 7.41 -11.29
CA SER A 119 -1.40 7.85 -12.65
C SER A 119 -0.22 8.83 -12.62
N ALA A 120 0.53 8.91 -13.73
CA ALA A 120 1.38 10.06 -13.96
C ALA A 120 0.52 11.29 -14.31
N GLU A 121 1.06 12.47 -14.06
CA GLU A 121 0.39 13.72 -14.42
C GLU A 121 0.06 13.75 -15.92
N GLY A 122 -1.17 14.12 -16.24
CA GLY A 122 -1.68 14.16 -17.61
C GLY A 122 -1.92 12.80 -18.28
N SER A 123 -1.75 11.68 -17.56
CA SER A 123 -1.96 10.32 -18.10
C SER A 123 -3.10 9.59 -17.37
N PRO A 124 -3.98 8.87 -18.07
CA PRO A 124 -4.94 7.98 -17.44
C PRO A 124 -4.33 6.65 -16.97
N ASN A 125 -3.12 6.32 -17.46
CA ASN A 125 -2.49 5.03 -17.22
C ASN A 125 -1.87 4.96 -15.82
N GLN A 126 -1.84 3.76 -15.24
CA GLN A 126 -1.13 3.50 -14.00
C GLN A 126 0.38 3.70 -14.22
N ALA A 127 0.98 4.53 -13.38
CA ALA A 127 2.42 4.80 -13.37
C ALA A 127 3.05 4.57 -11.99
N ARG A 128 2.23 4.34 -10.96
CA ARG A 128 2.67 4.16 -9.57
C ARG A 128 2.04 2.89 -8.98
N ASN A 129 2.79 2.19 -8.12
CA ASN A 129 2.30 1.00 -7.44
C ASN A 129 1.93 1.27 -5.99
N VAL A 130 2.39 2.38 -5.43
CA VAL A 130 2.15 2.80 -4.06
C VAL A 130 1.81 4.28 -4.04
N VAL A 131 0.84 4.65 -3.21
CA VAL A 131 0.45 6.03 -2.88
C VAL A 131 0.42 6.15 -1.36
N LEU A 132 1.15 7.10 -0.82
CA LEU A 132 1.07 7.48 0.59
C LEU A 132 -0.22 8.31 0.82
N MET A 133 -0.74 8.25 2.03
CA MET A 133 -1.94 8.99 2.43
C MET A 133 -1.61 9.80 3.68
N THR A 134 -1.69 11.13 3.59
CA THR A 134 -1.27 12.05 4.67
C THR A 134 -1.92 11.69 5.99
N SER A 135 -1.09 11.45 7.02
CA SER A 135 -1.49 11.09 8.40
C SER A 135 -2.43 9.89 8.50
N HIS A 136 -2.47 9.02 7.48
CA HIS A 136 -3.40 7.90 7.40
C HIS A 136 -2.67 6.57 7.15
N GLY A 137 -1.74 6.53 6.20
CA GLY A 137 -1.01 5.32 5.85
C GLY A 137 -0.62 5.27 4.38
N PHE A 138 -0.88 4.15 3.71
CA PHE A 138 -0.63 3.99 2.29
C PHE A 138 -1.60 3.01 1.62
N THR A 139 -1.66 3.10 0.31
CA THR A 139 -2.38 2.13 -0.53
C THR A 139 -1.44 1.60 -1.61
N THR A 140 -1.48 0.30 -1.87
CA THR A 140 -0.72 -0.35 -2.93
C THR A 140 -1.60 -1.24 -3.79
N VAL A 141 -1.18 -1.45 -5.03
CA VAL A 141 -1.92 -2.19 -6.05
C VAL A 141 -1.08 -3.33 -6.62
N GLY A 142 -1.76 -4.36 -7.13
CA GLY A 142 -1.13 -5.49 -7.79
C GLY A 142 -2.05 -6.16 -8.79
N THR A 143 -1.46 -6.92 -9.72
CA THR A 143 -2.18 -7.79 -10.67
C THR A 143 -2.60 -9.11 -10.02
N SER A 144 -2.10 -9.39 -8.82
CA SER A 144 -2.45 -10.55 -7.99
C SER A 144 -2.41 -10.20 -6.51
N ILE A 145 -3.02 -11.05 -5.67
CA ILE A 145 -2.96 -10.92 -4.21
C ILE A 145 -1.51 -10.98 -3.73
N GLN A 146 -0.73 -11.93 -4.25
CA GLN A 146 0.69 -12.08 -3.92
C GLN A 146 1.47 -10.80 -4.16
N GLN A 147 1.28 -10.18 -5.33
CA GLN A 147 1.97 -8.96 -5.70
C GLN A 147 1.57 -7.78 -4.80
N ALA A 148 0.28 -7.60 -4.52
CA ALA A 148 -0.17 -6.51 -3.66
C ALA A 148 0.33 -6.67 -2.22
N VAL A 149 0.30 -7.88 -1.66
CA VAL A 149 0.82 -8.19 -0.32
C VAL A 149 2.34 -8.00 -0.28
N TYR A 150 3.07 -8.49 -1.29
CA TYR A 150 4.50 -8.28 -1.43
C TYR A 150 4.85 -6.78 -1.36
N ARG A 151 4.18 -5.97 -2.17
CA ARG A 151 4.38 -4.52 -2.21
C ARG A 151 4.03 -3.86 -0.87
N ALA A 152 2.98 -4.31 -0.20
CA ALA A 152 2.60 -3.77 1.12
C ALA A 152 3.66 -4.05 2.19
N ILE A 153 4.13 -5.30 2.30
CA ILE A 153 5.13 -5.70 3.29
C ILE A 153 6.46 -4.98 3.04
N TYR A 154 6.91 -4.92 1.78
CA TYR A 154 8.18 -4.28 1.47
C TYR A 154 8.12 -2.75 1.41
N THR A 155 6.94 -2.14 1.29
CA THR A 155 6.76 -0.70 1.56
C THR A 155 7.05 -0.40 3.03
N HIS A 156 6.51 -1.19 3.95
CA HIS A 156 6.80 -1.09 5.39
C HIS A 156 8.30 -1.31 5.66
N ALA A 157 8.90 -2.36 5.10
CA ALA A 157 10.32 -2.66 5.28
C ALA A 157 11.21 -1.53 4.74
N ASN A 158 10.92 -0.99 3.56
CA ASN A 158 11.67 0.14 2.99
C ASN A 158 11.59 1.40 3.87
N ALA A 159 10.43 1.68 4.44
CA ALA A 159 10.27 2.80 5.38
C ALA A 159 11.21 2.65 6.58
N ASN A 160 11.27 1.46 7.19
CA ASN A 160 12.19 1.18 8.30
C ASN A 160 13.67 1.33 7.89
N VAL A 161 14.05 0.78 6.73
CA VAL A 161 15.43 0.89 6.22
C VAL A 161 15.80 2.35 5.99
N GLN A 162 14.94 3.12 5.31
CA GLN A 162 15.18 4.53 5.04
C GLN A 162 15.28 5.35 6.33
N THR A 163 14.39 5.13 7.30
CA THR A 163 14.40 5.79 8.60
C THR A 163 15.71 5.52 9.33
N ASN A 164 16.14 4.25 9.41
CA ASN A 164 17.39 3.88 10.08
C ASN A 164 18.61 4.49 9.38
N ALA A 165 18.64 4.53 8.04
CA ALA A 165 19.72 5.16 7.29
C ALA A 165 19.81 6.68 7.56
N LEU A 166 18.65 7.36 7.64
CA LEU A 166 18.58 8.78 8.00
C LEU A 166 19.06 9.04 9.44
N LEU A 167 18.69 8.18 10.38
CA LEU A 167 19.12 8.28 11.79
C LEU A 167 20.63 8.06 11.92
N ILE A 168 21.20 7.03 11.28
CA ILE A 168 22.64 6.75 11.26
C ILE A 168 23.39 7.94 10.68
N ARG A 169 22.92 8.48 9.54
CA ARG A 169 23.51 9.64 8.90
C ARG A 169 23.51 10.85 9.85
N ASN A 170 22.39 11.16 10.47
CA ASN A 170 22.26 12.30 11.39
C ASN A 170 23.18 12.15 12.62
N ALA A 171 23.24 10.95 13.20
CA ALA A 171 24.15 10.65 14.32
C ALA A 171 25.61 10.87 13.92
N SER A 172 26.02 10.40 12.72
CA SER A 172 27.39 10.55 12.21
C SER A 172 27.75 12.02 11.95
N MET A 173 26.82 12.83 11.46
CA MET A 173 27.03 14.27 11.25
C MET A 173 27.24 15.01 12.58
N ASN A 174 26.48 14.66 13.60
CA ASN A 174 26.59 15.27 14.93
C ASN A 174 27.90 14.89 15.67
N LEU A 175 28.41 13.65 15.47
CA LEU A 175 29.67 13.20 16.03
C LEU A 175 30.89 13.83 15.33
N GLY A 176 30.77 14.13 14.03
CA GLY A 176 31.87 14.73 13.25
C GLY A 176 32.08 16.23 13.47
N SER A 177 31.12 16.94 14.07
CA SER A 177 31.21 18.40 14.28
C SER A 177 32.29 18.87 15.23
N GLY A 178 33.01 17.95 15.92
CA GLY A 178 34.12 18.24 16.82
C GLY A 178 35.52 17.89 16.30
N SER A 179 35.67 17.28 15.12
CA SER A 179 36.95 16.81 14.58
C SER A 179 37.21 17.37 13.18
N SER A 180 38.29 18.13 13.06
CA SER A 180 38.79 18.76 11.82
C SER A 180 39.29 17.76 10.74
N THR A 181 39.16 16.46 10.95
CA THR A 181 39.84 15.42 10.15
C THR A 181 38.89 14.46 9.44
N THR A 182 37.57 14.63 9.54
CA THR A 182 36.60 13.74 8.86
C THR A 182 36.24 14.25 7.47
N SER A 183 36.40 13.39 6.46
CA SER A 183 35.87 13.67 5.11
C SER A 183 34.37 13.95 5.18
N PRO A 184 33.83 14.85 4.33
CA PRO A 184 32.40 15.08 4.24
C PRO A 184 31.66 13.75 3.98
N LEU A 185 30.54 13.56 4.68
CA LEU A 185 29.67 12.40 4.40
C LEU A 185 29.15 12.49 2.97
N GLU A 186 29.27 11.39 2.24
CA GLU A 186 28.60 11.28 0.92
C GLU A 186 27.08 11.45 1.06
N ASP A 187 26.44 11.85 -0.03
CA ASP A 187 24.99 11.92 -0.05
C ASP A 187 24.35 10.54 0.12
N MET A 188 23.15 10.55 0.67
CA MET A 188 22.41 9.31 0.85
C MET A 188 22.08 8.67 -0.49
N ARG A 189 22.48 7.40 -0.67
CA ARG A 189 22.26 6.66 -1.91
C ARG A 189 20.87 6.01 -1.90
N TYR A 190 20.16 6.19 -2.98
CA TYR A 190 18.90 5.52 -3.31
C TYR A 190 19.10 4.75 -4.62
N LEU A 191 18.17 3.88 -4.97
CA LEU A 191 18.19 3.26 -6.29
C LEU A 191 17.99 4.34 -7.35
N ASP A 192 18.84 4.33 -8.39
CA ASP A 192 18.64 5.11 -9.60
C ASP A 192 17.59 4.47 -10.52
N ASP A 193 17.27 5.11 -11.64
CA ASP A 193 16.20 4.67 -12.53
C ASP A 193 16.46 3.27 -13.12
N ASP A 194 17.70 2.95 -13.48
CA ASP A 194 18.09 1.63 -14.01
C ASP A 194 17.98 0.56 -12.92
N GLN A 195 18.41 0.87 -11.70
CA GLN A 195 18.30 0.00 -10.54
C GLN A 195 16.83 -0.20 -10.12
N VAL A 196 16.00 0.83 -10.20
CA VAL A 196 14.55 0.75 -9.98
C VAL A 196 13.92 -0.20 -10.99
N ALA A 197 14.22 -0.06 -12.29
CA ALA A 197 13.68 -0.91 -13.34
C ALA A 197 14.15 -2.38 -13.19
N GLY A 198 15.43 -2.59 -12.95
CA GLY A 198 16.00 -3.93 -12.74
C GLY A 198 15.44 -4.61 -11.48
N SER A 199 15.33 -3.86 -10.38
CA SER A 199 14.72 -4.33 -9.14
C SER A 199 13.24 -4.69 -9.32
N LEU A 200 12.45 -3.86 -10.00
CA LEU A 200 11.05 -4.15 -10.28
C LEU A 200 10.89 -5.47 -11.06
N SER A 201 11.68 -5.66 -12.12
CA SER A 201 11.65 -6.89 -12.91
C SER A 201 11.99 -8.13 -12.08
N MET A 202 13.02 -8.05 -11.23
CA MET A 202 13.41 -9.12 -10.32
C MET A 202 12.33 -9.41 -9.28
N ASN A 203 11.71 -8.38 -8.72
CA ASN A 203 10.64 -8.51 -7.72
C ASN A 203 9.43 -9.23 -8.31
N ASP A 204 9.00 -8.86 -9.50
CA ASP A 204 7.86 -9.49 -10.18
C ASP A 204 8.13 -10.96 -10.54
N ALA A 205 9.40 -11.34 -10.75
CA ALA A 205 9.80 -12.72 -11.02
C ALA A 205 10.01 -13.58 -9.75
N SER A 206 10.15 -12.98 -8.56
CA SER A 206 10.57 -13.68 -7.33
C SER A 206 9.59 -13.61 -6.16
N GLN A 207 8.50 -12.89 -6.30
CA GLN A 207 7.51 -12.66 -5.23
C GLN A 207 6.86 -13.95 -4.67
N ASP A 208 6.87 -15.04 -5.41
CA ASP A 208 6.28 -16.30 -4.95
C ASP A 208 7.01 -16.92 -3.76
N ARG A 209 8.32 -16.67 -3.62
CA ARG A 209 9.12 -17.23 -2.53
C ARG A 209 8.72 -16.66 -1.16
N PRO A 210 8.74 -15.34 -0.94
CA PRO A 210 8.28 -14.78 0.31
C PRO A 210 6.79 -15.04 0.54
N TRP A 211 5.97 -15.07 -0.52
CA TRP A 211 4.57 -15.44 -0.41
C TRP A 211 4.38 -16.83 0.20
N ALA A 212 5.11 -17.83 -0.28
CA ALA A 212 5.05 -19.19 0.25
C ALA A 212 5.43 -19.26 1.74
N LEU A 213 6.43 -18.47 2.16
CA LEU A 213 6.80 -18.34 3.57
C LEU A 213 5.68 -17.74 4.40
N TRP A 214 5.13 -16.59 3.99
CA TRP A 214 4.05 -15.91 4.72
C TRP A 214 2.79 -16.76 4.83
N VAL A 215 2.42 -17.48 3.77
CA VAL A 215 1.33 -18.45 3.83
C VAL A 215 1.62 -19.50 4.88
N ARG A 216 2.84 -20.03 4.94
CA ARG A 216 3.24 -21.03 5.94
C ARG A 216 3.22 -20.47 7.35
N GLU A 217 3.63 -19.23 7.57
CA GLU A 217 3.57 -18.54 8.87
C GLU A 217 2.12 -18.39 9.35
N VAL A 218 1.22 -17.94 8.48
CA VAL A 218 -0.21 -17.84 8.77
C VAL A 218 -0.80 -19.23 9.06
N GLU A 219 -0.41 -20.23 8.29
CA GLU A 219 -0.82 -21.61 8.49
C GLU A 219 -0.37 -22.22 9.81
N ALA A 220 0.80 -21.88 10.30
CA ALA A 220 1.36 -22.35 11.55
C ALA A 220 0.83 -21.58 12.76
N SER A 221 0.27 -20.39 12.56
CA SER A 221 -0.23 -19.56 13.64
C SER A 221 -1.60 -20.04 14.13
N PRO A 222 -1.78 -20.25 15.45
CA PRO A 222 -3.09 -20.59 16.01
C PRO A 222 -4.11 -19.44 15.96
N LEU A 223 -3.65 -18.21 15.65
CA LEU A 223 -4.50 -17.03 15.56
C LEU A 223 -5.44 -17.07 14.35
N TYR A 224 -4.99 -17.70 13.25
CA TYR A 224 -5.73 -17.72 11.98
C TYR A 224 -6.41 -19.05 11.77
N SER A 225 -7.70 -19.01 11.38
CA SER A 225 -8.43 -20.22 11.00
C SER A 225 -8.29 -20.48 9.50
N LYS A 226 -8.12 -21.75 9.12
CA LYS A 226 -8.13 -22.18 7.71
C LYS A 226 -9.54 -22.56 7.30
N SER A 227 -10.03 -21.99 6.22
CA SER A 227 -11.12 -22.60 5.47
C SER A 227 -10.52 -23.66 4.54
N SER A 228 -10.94 -24.91 4.65
CA SER A 228 -10.56 -26.01 3.76
C SER A 228 -11.20 -25.90 2.37
N SER A 229 -11.70 -24.76 1.97
CA SER A 229 -12.45 -24.53 0.73
C SER A 229 -11.53 -24.27 -0.46
N ARG A 230 -11.76 -25.05 -1.51
CA ARG A 230 -11.16 -24.98 -2.85
C ARG A 230 -10.89 -23.57 -3.34
N ALA A 231 -9.84 -23.44 -4.16
CA ALA A 231 -9.43 -22.22 -4.86
C ALA A 231 -10.64 -21.34 -5.25
N LEU A 232 -10.64 -20.12 -4.73
CA LEU A 232 -11.57 -19.08 -5.12
C LEU A 232 -11.37 -18.78 -6.60
N VAL A 233 -12.37 -19.10 -7.41
CA VAL A 233 -12.50 -18.51 -8.74
C VAL A 233 -12.91 -17.05 -8.50
N VAL A 234 -11.96 -16.14 -8.60
CA VAL A 234 -12.22 -14.70 -8.48
C VAL A 234 -12.98 -14.26 -9.73
N ASP A 235 -14.29 -14.09 -9.62
CA ASP A 235 -15.06 -13.40 -10.65
C ASP A 235 -14.68 -11.91 -10.58
N LYS A 236 -14.01 -11.41 -11.63
CA LYS A 236 -13.51 -10.03 -11.72
C LYS A 236 -14.59 -8.94 -11.61
N ARG A 237 -15.85 -9.32 -11.59
CA ARG A 237 -16.98 -8.38 -11.43
C ARG A 237 -17.24 -7.97 -9.98
N PHE A 238 -16.68 -8.69 -9.02
CA PHE A 238 -16.91 -8.48 -7.59
C PHE A 238 -15.60 -8.29 -6.83
N LEU A 239 -15.63 -7.36 -5.87
CA LEU A 239 -14.58 -7.15 -4.88
C LEU A 239 -14.75 -8.17 -3.74
N PHE A 240 -13.72 -8.94 -3.42
CA PHE A 240 -13.67 -9.74 -2.21
C PHE A 240 -12.68 -9.16 -1.20
#